data_bb36172e1f29d38a55c73779dabba0d8
#
_entry.id   bb36172e1f29d38a55c73779dabba0d8
#
_cell.length_a   1.000
_cell.length_b   1.000
_cell.length_c   1.000
_cell.angle_alpha   90.00
_cell.angle_beta   90.00
_cell.angle_gamma   90.00
#
_symmetry.space_group_name_H-M   'P 1'
#
loop_
_entity.id
_entity.type
_entity.pdbx_description
1 polymer ?
#
loop_
_entity_poly.entity_id
_entity_poly.type
_entity_poly.pdbx_seq_one_letter_code
_entity_poly.pdbx_strand_id
1 'polypeptide(L)'
;MQKIILLEDGIKNYIRHCARERKLSENTLKSYRIVLNKFRRFVRKNMQIDQIQEVTKEVIRVYLEHLNESWKSSTARHHINVVQGFFSYLEENEIIEDTPFRKMHIRIREPKRLPEALSLGEMNRILKAVYS
;
A
#
# COMPACT_ATOMS: atom_id res chain seq x y z
N MET A 1 -1.49 17.67 -23.43
CA MET A 1 -1.36 18.25 -22.09
C MET A 1 -2.04 17.38 -21.07
N GLN A 2 -1.33 17.03 -20.02
CA GLN A 2 -1.91 16.14 -19.08
C GLN A 2 -2.80 16.92 -18.14
N LYS A 3 -3.96 16.32 -17.83
CA LYS A 3 -4.88 16.96 -16.93
C LYS A 3 -4.41 16.73 -15.52
N ILE A 4 -4.44 17.76 -14.70
CA ILE A 4 -4.07 17.62 -13.30
C ILE A 4 -5.24 17.01 -12.56
N ILE A 5 -5.02 15.91 -11.87
CA ILE A 5 -6.06 15.24 -11.12
C ILE A 5 -5.63 15.11 -9.67
N LEU A 6 -6.52 15.48 -8.77
CA LEU A 6 -6.23 15.37 -7.36
C LEU A 6 -6.31 13.91 -6.92
N LEU A 7 -5.48 13.54 -5.97
CA LEU A 7 -5.50 12.18 -5.44
C LEU A 7 -6.89 11.82 -4.93
N GLU A 8 -7.54 12.75 -4.27
CA GLU A 8 -8.88 12.51 -3.75
C GLU A 8 -9.85 12.09 -4.84
N ASP A 9 -9.83 12.78 -5.97
CA ASP A 9 -10.72 12.46 -7.08
C ASP A 9 -10.34 11.14 -7.73
N GLY A 10 -9.06 10.88 -7.87
CA GLY A 10 -8.60 9.63 -8.45
C GLY A 10 -9.02 8.45 -7.59
N ILE A 11 -8.93 8.59 -6.28
CA ILE A 11 -9.33 7.54 -5.37
C ILE A 11 -10.84 7.27 -5.49
N LYS A 12 -11.65 8.32 -5.54
CA LYS A 12 -13.08 8.16 -5.68
C LYS A 12 -13.41 7.40 -6.97
N ASN A 13 -12.76 7.76 -8.05
CA ASN A 13 -13.00 7.11 -9.31
C ASN A 13 -12.55 5.64 -9.30
N TYR A 14 -11.43 5.36 -8.64
CA TYR A 14 -10.95 3.99 -8.54
C TYR A 14 -11.92 3.13 -7.71
N ILE A 15 -12.41 3.65 -6.60
CA ILE A 15 -13.34 2.90 -5.76
C ILE A 15 -14.63 2.61 -6.55
N ARG A 16 -15.09 3.59 -7.34
CA ARG A 16 -16.26 3.38 -8.17
C ARG A 16 -16.01 2.29 -9.21
N HIS A 17 -14.82 2.30 -9.81
CA HIS A 17 -14.42 1.28 -10.77
C HIS A 17 -14.40 -0.10 -10.09
N CYS A 18 -13.85 -0.20 -8.89
CA CYS A 18 -13.80 -1.46 -8.18
C CYS A 18 -15.21 -1.96 -7.85
N ALA A 19 -16.11 -1.06 -7.52
CA ALA A 19 -17.45 -1.45 -7.19
C ALA A 19 -18.23 -1.91 -8.43
N ARG A 20 -18.12 -1.19 -9.51
CA ARG A 20 -18.91 -1.46 -10.71
C ARG A 20 -18.35 -2.50 -11.64
N GLU A 21 -17.06 -2.40 -11.92
CA GLU A 21 -16.46 -3.31 -12.88
C GLU A 21 -15.81 -4.53 -12.27
N ARG A 22 -15.16 -4.39 -11.15
CA ARG A 22 -14.56 -5.54 -10.50
C ARG A 22 -15.53 -6.20 -9.52
N LYS A 23 -16.64 -5.54 -9.25
CA LYS A 23 -17.69 -6.07 -8.36
C LYS A 23 -17.15 -6.56 -7.02
N LEU A 24 -16.27 -5.79 -6.43
CA LEU A 24 -15.69 -6.15 -5.14
C LEU A 24 -16.73 -5.96 -4.05
N SER A 25 -16.59 -6.73 -2.97
CA SER A 25 -17.55 -6.68 -1.88
C SER A 25 -17.44 -5.36 -1.13
N GLU A 26 -18.46 -5.03 -0.37
CA GLU A 26 -18.49 -3.82 0.40
C GLU A 26 -17.36 -3.80 1.42
N ASN A 27 -17.02 -4.92 2.02
CA ASN A 27 -15.94 -4.99 2.98
C ASN A 27 -14.60 -4.68 2.31
N THR A 28 -14.39 -5.19 1.10
CA THR A 28 -13.17 -4.93 0.37
C THR A 28 -13.09 -3.47 -0.04
N LEU A 29 -14.21 -2.90 -0.50
CA LEU A 29 -14.23 -1.50 -0.88
C LEU A 29 -13.95 -0.60 0.31
N LYS A 30 -14.48 -0.95 1.46
CA LYS A 30 -14.26 -0.19 2.67
C LYS A 30 -12.77 -0.22 3.02
N SER A 31 -12.16 -1.40 2.94
CA SER A 31 -10.75 -1.55 3.22
C SER A 31 -9.90 -0.71 2.26
N TYR A 32 -10.24 -0.74 0.98
CA TYR A 32 -9.51 0.03 -0.02
C TYR A 32 -9.62 1.53 0.26
N ARG A 33 -10.82 2.00 0.63
CA ARG A 33 -11.00 3.41 0.93
C ARG A 33 -10.14 3.83 2.12
N ILE A 34 -10.09 2.99 3.15
CA ILE A 34 -9.30 3.30 4.34
C ILE A 34 -7.82 3.38 3.98
N VAL A 35 -7.31 2.39 3.25
CA VAL A 35 -5.91 2.35 2.89
C VAL A 35 -5.53 3.54 1.99
N LEU A 36 -6.33 3.80 0.97
CA LEU A 36 -6.01 4.87 0.04
C LEU A 36 -6.12 6.25 0.68
N ASN A 37 -7.06 6.43 1.59
CA ASN A 37 -7.15 7.69 2.29
C ASN A 37 -6.00 7.89 3.27
N LYS A 38 -5.48 6.80 3.85
CA LYS A 38 -4.30 6.91 4.70
C LYS A 38 -3.09 7.28 3.86
N PHE A 39 -2.95 6.70 2.68
CA PHE A 39 -1.87 7.04 1.77
C PHE A 39 -1.96 8.53 1.38
N ARG A 40 -3.16 8.98 1.01
CA ARG A 40 -3.36 10.37 0.61
C ARG A 40 -2.99 11.32 1.74
N ARG A 41 -3.42 11.01 2.94
CA ARG A 41 -3.10 11.88 4.08
C ARG A 41 -1.60 11.88 4.38
N PHE A 42 -0.95 10.74 4.22
CA PHE A 42 0.48 10.65 4.48
C PHE A 42 1.27 11.54 3.52
N VAL A 43 0.99 11.44 2.22
CA VAL A 43 1.73 12.23 1.25
C VAL A 43 1.39 13.72 1.34
N ARG A 44 0.17 14.03 1.74
CA ARG A 44 -0.20 15.43 1.89
C ARG A 44 0.48 16.03 3.10
N LYS A 45 0.46 15.32 4.22
CA LYS A 45 1.05 15.85 5.45
C LYS A 45 2.56 15.93 5.39
N ASN A 46 3.21 14.94 4.84
CA ASN A 46 4.66 14.88 4.86
C ASN A 46 5.36 15.51 3.66
N MET A 47 4.68 15.60 2.55
CA MET A 47 5.30 16.10 1.32
C MET A 47 4.47 17.14 0.59
N GLN A 48 3.36 17.57 1.17
CA GLN A 48 2.45 18.55 0.58
C GLN A 48 2.01 18.16 -0.82
N ILE A 49 1.72 16.87 -1.01
CA ILE A 49 1.29 16.36 -2.31
C ILE A 49 -0.22 16.17 -2.31
N ASP A 50 -0.90 16.74 -3.28
CA ASP A 50 -2.34 16.56 -3.46
C ASP A 50 -2.66 16.00 -4.84
N GLN A 51 -1.74 16.12 -5.79
CA GLN A 51 -2.00 15.72 -7.17
C GLN A 51 -1.37 14.38 -7.50
N ILE A 52 -2.10 13.58 -8.27
CA ILE A 52 -1.62 12.27 -8.67
C ILE A 52 -0.25 12.35 -9.35
N GLN A 53 -0.07 13.34 -10.21
CA GLN A 53 1.15 13.46 -10.99
C GLN A 53 2.39 13.79 -10.14
N GLU A 54 2.17 14.22 -8.91
CA GLU A 54 3.29 14.53 -8.04
C GLU A 54 3.84 13.31 -7.31
N VAL A 55 3.14 12.18 -7.39
CA VAL A 55 3.59 10.98 -6.70
C VAL A 55 4.64 10.30 -7.57
N THR A 56 5.88 10.36 -7.15
CA THR A 56 6.99 9.76 -7.89
C THR A 56 7.48 8.50 -7.18
N LYS A 57 8.46 7.86 -7.78
CA LYS A 57 9.06 6.67 -7.19
C LYS A 57 9.66 7.01 -5.83
N GLU A 58 10.23 8.20 -5.69
CA GLU A 58 10.81 8.61 -4.41
C GLU A 58 9.75 8.73 -3.33
N VAL A 59 8.58 9.24 -3.70
CA VAL A 59 7.46 9.37 -2.77
C VAL A 59 7.05 7.98 -2.29
N ILE A 60 6.99 7.02 -3.22
CA ILE A 60 6.62 5.65 -2.87
C ILE A 60 7.68 5.04 -1.94
N ARG A 61 8.95 5.33 -2.16
CA ARG A 61 10.00 4.79 -1.29
C ARG A 61 9.85 5.30 0.13
N VAL A 62 9.55 6.58 0.29
CA VAL A 62 9.34 7.17 1.61
C VAL A 62 8.11 6.55 2.28
N TYR A 63 7.05 6.35 1.51
CA TYR A 63 5.83 5.74 2.03
C TYR A 63 6.11 4.29 2.45
N LEU A 64 6.85 3.54 1.65
CA LEU A 64 7.17 2.17 1.96
C LEU A 64 8.00 2.07 3.24
N GLU A 65 8.92 3.01 3.43
CA GLU A 65 9.71 3.01 4.63
C GLU A 65 8.83 3.29 5.84
N HIS A 66 7.88 4.20 5.70
CA HIS A 66 6.94 4.50 6.77
C HIS A 66 6.13 3.23 7.12
N LEU A 67 5.68 2.49 6.12
CA LEU A 67 4.91 1.28 6.37
C LEU A 67 5.76 0.25 7.10
N ASN A 68 7.01 0.10 6.70
CA ASN A 68 7.89 -0.88 7.32
C ASN A 68 8.22 -0.54 8.77
N GLU A 69 8.23 0.73 9.08
CA GLU A 69 8.52 1.15 10.45
C GLU A 69 7.32 1.17 11.38
N SER A 70 6.15 1.41 10.82
CA SER A 70 4.96 1.64 11.63
C SER A 70 3.99 0.49 11.71
N TRP A 71 4.07 -0.46 10.78
CA TRP A 71 3.06 -1.50 10.70
C TRP A 71 3.64 -2.91 10.64
N LYS A 72 2.79 -3.89 10.97
CA LYS A 72 3.20 -5.28 10.86
C LYS A 72 3.39 -5.57 9.39
N SER A 73 4.22 -6.55 9.06
CA SER A 73 4.52 -6.89 7.67
C SER A 73 3.26 -7.22 6.86
N SER A 74 2.31 -7.94 7.45
CA SER A 74 1.09 -8.28 6.72
C SER A 74 0.27 -7.04 6.41
N THR A 75 0.19 -6.10 7.36
CA THR A 75 -0.55 -4.87 7.15
C THR A 75 0.16 -3.99 6.13
N ALA A 76 1.49 -3.89 6.24
CA ALA A 76 2.26 -3.11 5.29
C ALA A 76 2.08 -3.65 3.88
N ARG A 77 2.11 -4.99 3.74
CA ARG A 77 1.95 -5.61 2.44
C ARG A 77 0.56 -5.33 1.86
N HIS A 78 -0.46 -5.40 2.70
CA HIS A 78 -1.82 -5.10 2.26
C HIS A 78 -1.92 -3.65 1.77
N HIS A 79 -1.35 -2.71 2.53
CA HIS A 79 -1.40 -1.31 2.16
C HIS A 79 -0.67 -1.06 0.84
N ILE A 80 0.52 -1.61 0.67
CA ILE A 80 1.28 -1.35 -0.54
C ILE A 80 0.61 -2.00 -1.75
N ASN A 81 -0.02 -3.16 -1.57
CA ASN A 81 -0.71 -3.83 -2.66
C ASN A 81 -1.92 -3.02 -3.12
N VAL A 82 -2.65 -2.42 -2.21
CA VAL A 82 -3.82 -1.62 -2.57
C VAL A 82 -3.37 -0.35 -3.30
N VAL A 83 -2.32 0.31 -2.81
CA VAL A 83 -1.81 1.51 -3.45
C VAL A 83 -1.26 1.19 -4.84
N GLN A 84 -0.57 0.04 -4.97
CA GLN A 84 -0.03 -0.36 -6.25
C GLN A 84 -1.15 -0.63 -7.25
N GLY A 85 -2.22 -1.27 -6.81
CA GLY A 85 -3.38 -1.52 -7.66
C GLY A 85 -4.03 -0.23 -8.14
N PHE A 86 -4.08 0.77 -7.26
CA PHE A 86 -4.64 2.07 -7.59
C PHE A 86 -3.81 2.73 -8.71
N PHE A 87 -2.48 2.72 -8.58
CA PHE A 87 -1.63 3.33 -9.60
C PHE A 87 -1.63 2.53 -10.91
N SER A 88 -1.81 1.22 -10.85
CA SER A 88 -1.94 0.42 -12.06
C SER A 88 -3.22 0.79 -12.82
N TYR A 89 -4.31 1.04 -12.07
CA TYR A 89 -5.55 1.48 -12.65
C TYR A 89 -5.36 2.84 -13.34
N LEU A 90 -4.63 3.75 -12.69
CA LEU A 90 -4.39 5.06 -13.27
C LEU A 90 -3.59 4.96 -14.56
N GLU A 91 -2.62 4.06 -14.59
CA GLU A 91 -1.81 3.88 -15.80
C GLU A 91 -2.64 3.23 -16.92
N GLU A 92 -3.42 2.22 -16.60
CA GLU A 92 -4.25 1.55 -17.58
C GLU A 92 -5.30 2.46 -18.21
N ASN A 93 -5.76 3.44 -17.46
CA ASN A 93 -6.73 4.38 -17.97
C ASN A 93 -6.09 5.67 -18.48
N GLU A 94 -4.77 5.61 -18.66
CA GLU A 94 -4.03 6.73 -19.23
C GLU A 94 -4.15 8.03 -18.45
N ILE A 95 -4.41 7.94 -17.17
CA ILE A 95 -4.46 9.11 -16.31
C ILE A 95 -3.02 9.51 -16.00
N ILE A 96 -2.13 8.53 -15.90
CA ILE A 96 -0.70 8.78 -15.77
C ILE A 96 0.01 7.99 -16.87
N GLU A 97 1.22 8.38 -17.19
CA GLU A 97 1.96 7.72 -18.24
C GLU A 97 2.58 6.44 -17.70
N ASP A 98 3.22 6.50 -16.55
CA ASP A 98 3.84 5.35 -15.94
C ASP A 98 3.52 5.32 -14.47
N THR A 99 3.27 4.14 -13.96
CA THR A 99 3.06 3.99 -12.52
C THR A 99 4.39 4.28 -11.81
N PRO A 100 4.36 4.92 -10.64
CA PRO A 100 5.58 5.17 -9.88
C PRO A 100 6.21 3.89 -9.34
N PHE A 101 5.48 2.76 -9.45
CA PHE A 101 6.03 1.47 -9.02
C PHE A 101 6.83 0.78 -10.13
N ARG A 102 6.89 1.36 -11.33
CA ARG A 102 7.57 0.71 -12.44
C ARG A 102 9.03 0.49 -12.12
N LYS A 103 9.48 -0.72 -12.30
CA LYS A 103 10.86 -1.11 -12.04
C LYS A 103 11.28 -0.93 -10.58
N MET A 104 10.32 -0.96 -9.66
CA MET A 104 10.65 -0.92 -8.25
C MET A 104 10.59 -2.31 -7.69
N HIS A 105 11.52 -2.60 -6.78
CA HIS A 105 11.48 -3.85 -6.05
C HIS A 105 10.90 -3.50 -4.69
N ILE A 106 9.70 -4.01 -4.43
CA ILE A 106 9.04 -3.73 -3.17
C ILE A 106 9.51 -4.73 -2.13
N ARG A 107 10.05 -4.23 -1.03
CA ARG A 107 10.45 -5.10 0.05
C ARG A 107 9.72 -4.72 1.31
N ILE A 108 8.99 -5.69 1.85
CA ILE A 108 8.33 -5.50 3.11
C ILE A 108 9.21 -6.18 4.15
N ARG A 109 9.62 -5.45 5.16
CA ARG A 109 10.49 -5.97 6.18
C ARG A 109 9.75 -7.02 6.98
N GLU A 110 10.31 -8.21 7.08
CA GLU A 110 9.69 -9.24 7.87
C GLU A 110 10.35 -9.24 9.23
N PRO A 111 9.60 -9.49 10.28
CA PRO A 111 10.21 -9.55 11.60
C PRO A 111 11.12 -10.75 11.63
N LYS A 112 12.21 -10.61 12.38
CA LYS A 112 13.12 -11.68 12.46
C LYS A 112 12.48 -12.76 13.25
N ARG A 113 12.43 -13.96 12.77
CA ARG A 113 11.84 -15.04 13.49
C ARG A 113 12.86 -15.89 14.12
N LEU A 114 12.53 -16.42 15.26
CA LEU A 114 13.44 -17.29 15.91
C LEU A 114 13.26 -18.62 15.22
N PRO A 115 14.28 -19.36 15.19
CA PRO A 115 14.24 -20.63 14.49
C PRO A 115 13.28 -21.50 15.23
N GLU A 116 12.44 -22.04 14.55
CA GLU A 116 11.49 -22.85 15.12
C GLU A 116 12.10 -23.98 15.72
N ALA A 117 13.17 -24.09 15.50
CA ALA A 117 13.86 -25.22 15.96
C ALA A 117 13.90 -25.20 17.38
N LEU A 118 13.58 -24.20 17.94
CA LEU A 118 13.72 -24.16 19.20
C LEU A 118 12.82 -25.08 19.53
N SER A 119 12.89 -25.91 19.22
CA SER A 119 12.19 -26.83 19.59
C SER A 119 10.89 -26.65 19.84
N LEU A 120 10.28 -27.41 19.61
CA LEU A 120 9.06 -27.27 19.71
C LEU A 120 8.82 -27.29 21.05
N GLY A 121 9.51 -27.95 21.76
CA GLY A 121 9.29 -28.04 23.00
C GLY A 121 9.73 -26.81 23.43
N GLU A 122 10.91 -26.59 23.43
CA GLU A 122 11.38 -25.49 23.83
C GLU A 122 11.19 -24.55 22.83
N MET A 123 11.15 -24.93 21.73
CA MET A 123 11.00 -24.10 20.75
C MET A 123 9.70 -23.64 20.94
N ASN A 124 8.81 -24.42 21.26
CA ASN A 124 7.52 -23.98 21.42
C ASN A 124 7.49 -23.10 22.53
N ARG A 125 8.29 -23.30 23.47
CA ARG A 125 8.29 -22.48 24.52
C ARG A 125 8.86 -21.23 24.09
N ILE A 126 9.92 -21.27 23.52
CA ILE A 126 10.57 -20.13 23.09
C ILE A 126 9.75 -19.55 22.07
N LEU A 127 9.26 -20.30 21.22
CA LEU A 127 8.49 -19.81 20.19
C LEU A 127 7.28 -19.31 20.74
N LYS A 128 6.74 -19.95 21.65
CA LYS A 128 5.57 -19.51 22.17
C LYS A 128 5.85 -18.30 22.87
N ALA A 129 6.94 -18.24 23.45
CA ALA A 129 7.26 -17.07 24.16
C ALA A 129 7.59 -16.03 23.15
N VAL A 130 8.20 -16.37 22.15
CA VAL A 130 8.61 -15.46 21.15
C VAL A 130 7.75 -15.29 20.02
N TYR A 131 7.21 -16.28 19.58
CA TYR A 131 6.46 -16.09 18.52
C TYR A 131 5.26 -16.74 18.60
N SER A 132 4.91 -17.13 19.55
CA SER A 132 3.66 -17.67 19.49
C SER A 132 2.71 -16.60 19.67
#